data_bfaa446e29bb9b610f2e9a92193089db
#
_entry.id   bfaa446e29bb9b610f2e9a92193089db
#
_cell.length_a   1.000
_cell.length_b   1.000
_cell.length_c   1.000
_cell.angle_alpha   90.00
_cell.angle_beta   90.00
_cell.angle_gamma   90.00
#
_symmetry.space_group_name_H-M   'P 1'
#
loop_
_entity.id
_entity.type
_entity.pdbx_description
1 polymer ?
#
loop_
_entity_poly.entity_id
_entity_poly.type
_entity_poly.pdbx_seq_one_letter_code
_entity_poly.pdbx_strand_id
1 'polypeptide(L)'
;MRRVTIYTDGACSGNPGPGGYGAILTDDATGKTREIAGGEAETTNNRMELLGVIEALSLLKRPCEVRIFTDSRYVADAMTLGWADKWRANGWMRTKKDPATNPELWERLLSLCEIHKVTFHWVKGHAENPMNNRCDEMAVEKSREYREKG
;
A
#
# COMPACT_ATOMS: atom_id res chain seq x y z
N MET A 1 9.81 -15.67 -14.42
CA MET A 1 8.84 -14.77 -13.78
C MET A 1 9.37 -13.35 -13.82
N ARG A 2 8.52 -12.40 -14.23
CA ARG A 2 8.90 -10.99 -14.31
C ARG A 2 9.15 -10.42 -12.92
N ARG A 3 10.19 -9.61 -12.76
CA ARG A 3 10.52 -8.96 -11.50
C ARG A 3 10.09 -7.51 -11.55
N VAL A 4 9.36 -7.09 -10.53
CA VAL A 4 8.83 -5.74 -10.41
C VAL A 4 9.19 -5.16 -9.05
N THR A 5 9.60 -3.90 -9.02
CA THR A 5 9.85 -3.17 -7.79
C THR A 5 8.74 -2.13 -7.63
N ILE A 6 8.11 -2.07 -6.47
CA ILE A 6 7.02 -1.14 -6.19
C ILE A 6 7.38 -0.30 -4.96
N TYR A 7 7.28 1.03 -5.11
CA TYR A 7 7.30 1.97 -3.99
C TYR A 7 5.89 2.52 -3.79
N THR A 8 5.46 2.67 -2.56
CA THR A 8 4.14 3.19 -2.23
C THR A 8 4.20 4.17 -1.07
N ASP A 9 3.24 5.08 -1.01
CA ASP A 9 3.03 5.95 0.14
C ASP A 9 1.56 6.35 0.24
N GLY A 10 1.13 6.74 1.43
CA GLY A 10 -0.21 7.22 1.70
C GLY A 10 -0.16 8.48 2.55
N ALA A 11 -1.18 9.31 2.40
CA ALA A 11 -1.31 10.55 3.16
C ALA A 11 -2.78 10.80 3.49
N CYS A 12 -3.04 11.43 4.62
CA CYS A 12 -4.39 11.77 5.03
C CYS A 12 -4.39 13.11 5.76
N SER A 13 -5.29 13.99 5.36
CA SER A 13 -5.50 15.31 5.97
C SER A 13 -6.53 15.17 7.08
N GLY A 14 -6.07 15.08 8.34
CA GLY A 14 -6.91 14.65 9.43
C GLY A 14 -7.08 13.13 9.36
N ASN A 15 -7.31 12.46 10.43
CA ASN A 15 -7.35 11.00 10.45
C ASN A 15 -8.51 10.54 11.34
N PRO A 16 -9.76 10.43 10.81
CA PRO A 16 -10.13 10.39 9.39
C PRO A 16 -10.26 11.76 8.71
N GLY A 17 -10.26 11.71 7.38
CA GLY A 17 -10.40 12.87 6.52
C GLY A 17 -10.06 12.53 5.07
N PRO A 18 -9.93 13.53 4.19
CA PRO A 18 -9.53 13.27 2.80
C PRO A 18 -8.10 12.76 2.75
N GLY A 19 -7.89 11.74 1.92
CA GLY A 19 -6.58 11.11 1.80
C GLY A 19 -6.26 10.68 0.38
N GLY A 20 -4.98 10.36 0.16
CA GLY A 20 -4.48 9.90 -1.11
C GLY A 20 -3.38 8.88 -0.96
N TYR A 21 -3.10 8.20 -2.05
CA TYR A 21 -1.96 7.28 -2.16
C TYR A 21 -1.24 7.49 -3.48
N GLY A 22 0.03 7.12 -3.50
CA GLY A 22 0.83 7.10 -4.70
C GLY A 22 1.67 5.83 -4.74
N ALA A 23 1.91 5.33 -5.94
CA ALA A 23 2.77 4.17 -6.14
C ALA A 23 3.55 4.30 -7.44
N ILE A 24 4.76 3.74 -7.46
CA ILE A 24 5.60 3.66 -8.65
C ILE A 24 6.00 2.21 -8.84
N LEU A 25 5.67 1.68 -10.02
CA LEU A 25 6.05 0.33 -10.41
C LEU A 25 7.19 0.41 -11.41
N THR A 26 8.23 -0.39 -11.19
CA THR A 26 9.38 -0.46 -12.10
C THR A 26 9.55 -1.90 -12.57
N ASP A 27 9.62 -2.11 -13.87
CA ASP A 27 10.04 -3.40 -14.45
C ASP A 27 11.55 -3.48 -14.33
N ASP A 28 12.05 -4.39 -13.51
CA ASP A 28 13.48 -4.48 -13.20
C ASP A 28 14.34 -4.83 -14.44
N ALA A 29 13.77 -5.53 -15.41
CA ALA A 29 14.50 -5.92 -16.62
C ALA A 29 14.68 -4.77 -17.60
N THR A 30 13.68 -3.88 -17.74
CA THR A 30 13.68 -2.81 -18.74
C THR A 30 13.92 -1.42 -18.13
N GLY A 31 13.71 -1.27 -16.84
CA GLY A 31 13.74 0.02 -16.18
C GLY A 31 12.52 0.90 -16.43
N LYS A 32 11.53 0.40 -17.17
CA LYS A 32 10.30 1.16 -17.40
C LYS A 32 9.51 1.33 -16.11
N THR A 33 8.99 2.54 -15.91
CA THR A 33 8.24 2.87 -14.71
C THR A 33 6.80 3.27 -15.05
N ARG A 34 5.92 3.08 -14.07
CA ARG A 34 4.54 3.54 -14.15
C ARG A 34 4.15 4.13 -12.80
N GLU A 35 3.59 5.32 -12.83
CA GLU A 35 3.07 6.00 -11.65
C GLU A 35 1.56 5.82 -11.59
N ILE A 36 1.03 5.57 -10.40
CA ILE A 36 -0.41 5.59 -10.14
C ILE A 36 -0.68 6.38 -8.87
N ALA A 37 -1.85 6.98 -8.81
CA ALA A 37 -2.28 7.74 -7.64
C ALA A 37 -3.80 7.69 -7.54
N GLY A 38 -4.33 7.79 -6.33
CA GLY A 38 -5.76 7.82 -6.09
C GLY A 38 -6.03 8.31 -4.67
N GLY A 39 -7.29 8.35 -4.29
CA GLY A 39 -7.64 8.80 -2.96
C GLY A 39 -9.11 8.61 -2.64
N GLU A 40 -9.49 9.07 -1.45
CA GLU A 40 -10.86 9.01 -0.94
C GLU A 40 -11.16 10.28 -0.13
N ALA A 41 -12.41 10.72 -0.15
CA ALA A 41 -12.85 11.93 0.54
C ALA A 41 -12.87 11.76 2.07
N GLU A 42 -13.14 10.55 2.54
CA GLU A 42 -13.21 10.22 3.97
C GLU A 42 -12.47 8.90 4.19
N THR A 43 -11.27 8.97 4.75
CA THR A 43 -10.40 7.79 4.87
C THR A 43 -9.41 7.95 6.03
N THR A 44 -8.48 7.01 6.16
CA THR A 44 -7.43 7.06 7.15
C THR A 44 -6.07 6.87 6.48
N ASN A 45 -5.01 7.26 7.17
CA ASN A 45 -3.65 7.06 6.67
C ASN A 45 -3.37 5.57 6.39
N ASN A 46 -3.72 4.69 7.33
CA ASN A 46 -3.51 3.25 7.17
C ASN A 46 -4.25 2.67 5.97
N ARG A 47 -5.48 3.13 5.73
CA ARG A 47 -6.25 2.70 4.57
C ARG A 47 -5.59 3.13 3.26
N MET A 48 -5.05 4.35 3.20
CA MET A 48 -4.35 4.84 2.01
C MET A 48 -3.06 4.07 1.76
N GLU A 49 -2.33 3.73 2.81
CA GLU A 49 -1.12 2.90 2.69
C GLU A 49 -1.45 1.53 2.08
N LEU A 50 -2.52 0.89 2.56
CA LEU A 50 -2.97 -0.40 2.01
C LEU A 50 -3.44 -0.29 0.57
N LEU A 51 -4.24 0.71 0.25
CA LEU A 51 -4.78 0.88 -1.10
C LEU A 51 -3.68 1.12 -2.12
N GLY A 52 -2.64 1.88 -1.76
CA GLY A 52 -1.50 2.09 -2.65
C GLY A 52 -0.87 0.77 -3.09
N VAL A 53 -0.66 -0.15 -2.14
CA VAL A 53 -0.10 -1.47 -2.44
C VAL A 53 -1.07 -2.32 -3.28
N ILE A 54 -2.34 -2.36 -2.88
CA ILE A 54 -3.36 -3.16 -3.56
C ILE A 54 -3.54 -2.71 -5.01
N GLU A 55 -3.68 -1.41 -5.23
CA GLU A 55 -3.89 -0.88 -6.58
C GLU A 55 -2.67 -1.11 -7.48
N ALA A 56 -1.45 -0.99 -6.92
CA ALA A 56 -0.24 -1.28 -7.67
C ALA A 56 -0.17 -2.75 -8.08
N LEU A 57 -0.39 -3.67 -7.13
CA LEU A 57 -0.38 -5.11 -7.44
C LEU A 57 -1.48 -5.50 -8.43
N SER A 58 -2.63 -4.84 -8.35
CA SER A 58 -3.77 -5.10 -9.24
C SER A 58 -3.51 -4.76 -10.70
N LEU A 59 -2.49 -3.95 -10.99
CA LEU A 59 -2.10 -3.64 -12.36
C LEU A 59 -1.34 -4.77 -13.05
N LEU A 60 -0.77 -5.69 -12.28
CA LEU A 60 0.04 -6.77 -12.81
C LEU A 60 -0.88 -7.85 -13.36
N LYS A 61 -0.77 -8.12 -14.67
CA LYS A 61 -1.65 -9.03 -15.40
C LYS A 61 -1.20 -10.50 -15.35
N ARG A 62 0.02 -10.75 -14.92
CA ARG A 62 0.61 -12.09 -14.82
C ARG A 62 1.29 -12.25 -13.48
N PRO A 63 1.45 -13.49 -12.98
CA PRO A 63 2.23 -13.70 -11.76
C PRO A 63 3.64 -13.12 -11.90
N CYS A 64 4.03 -12.30 -10.93
CA CYS A 64 5.32 -11.62 -10.90
C CYS A 64 6.01 -11.86 -9.57
N GLU A 65 7.33 -11.72 -9.56
CA GLU A 65 8.11 -11.61 -8.34
C GLU A 65 8.22 -10.13 -8.00
N VAL A 66 7.66 -9.72 -6.86
CA VAL A 66 7.48 -8.31 -6.51
C VAL A 66 8.17 -7.98 -5.21
N ARG A 67 8.93 -6.88 -5.22
CA ARG A 67 9.48 -6.29 -4.01
C ARG A 67 8.71 -4.98 -3.75
N ILE A 68 8.09 -4.88 -2.58
CA ILE A 68 7.34 -3.69 -2.18
C ILE A 68 8.12 -2.95 -1.10
N PHE A 69 8.36 -1.66 -1.33
CA PHE A 69 9.01 -0.76 -0.39
C PHE A 69 7.98 0.24 0.13
N THR A 70 7.81 0.28 1.44
CA THR A 70 6.85 1.16 2.09
C THR A 70 7.44 1.71 3.40
N ASP A 71 7.08 2.94 3.75
CA ASP A 71 7.43 3.51 5.05
C ASP A 71 6.37 3.22 6.13
N SER A 72 5.30 2.54 5.75
CA SER A 72 4.23 2.16 6.67
C SER A 72 4.60 0.92 7.48
N ARG A 73 4.83 1.10 8.78
CA ARG A 73 5.02 -0.03 9.71
C ARG A 73 3.76 -0.89 9.79
N TYR A 74 2.59 -0.27 9.70
CA TYR A 74 1.31 -0.97 9.71
C TYR A 74 1.25 -2.04 8.61
N VAL A 75 1.63 -1.68 7.39
CA VAL A 75 1.61 -2.61 6.26
C VAL A 75 2.80 -3.58 6.34
N ALA A 76 4.01 -3.07 6.50
CA ALA A 76 5.21 -3.90 6.48
C ALA A 76 5.20 -4.95 7.59
N ASP A 77 4.88 -4.56 8.83
CA ASP A 77 4.91 -5.49 9.97
C ASP A 77 3.78 -6.51 9.88
N ALA A 78 2.57 -6.10 9.46
CA ALA A 78 1.46 -7.03 9.32
C ALA A 78 1.76 -8.14 8.31
N MET A 79 2.51 -7.82 7.26
CA MET A 79 2.87 -8.81 6.24
C MET A 79 4.12 -9.61 6.60
N THR A 80 5.18 -8.96 7.10
CA THR A 80 6.43 -9.65 7.41
C THR A 80 6.37 -10.49 8.69
N LEU A 81 5.57 -10.07 9.67
CA LEU A 81 5.42 -10.78 10.94
C LEU A 81 4.24 -11.76 10.95
N GLY A 82 3.50 -11.84 9.84
CA GLY A 82 2.39 -12.79 9.70
C GLY A 82 1.11 -12.38 10.41
N TRP A 83 0.98 -11.13 10.84
CA TRP A 83 -0.21 -10.66 11.55
C TRP A 83 -1.46 -10.70 10.69
N ALA A 84 -1.36 -10.32 9.42
CA ALA A 84 -2.51 -10.32 8.51
C ALA A 84 -3.09 -11.73 8.33
N ASP A 85 -2.21 -12.73 8.16
CA ASP A 85 -2.64 -14.13 8.07
C ASP A 85 -3.31 -14.61 9.35
N LYS A 86 -2.78 -14.22 10.50
CA LYS A 86 -3.37 -14.56 11.80
C LYS A 86 -4.76 -13.93 11.96
N TRP A 87 -4.91 -12.66 11.57
CA TRP A 87 -6.20 -11.98 11.67
C TRP A 87 -7.23 -12.68 10.79
N ARG A 88 -6.85 -13.05 9.56
CA ARG A 88 -7.75 -13.79 8.65
C ARG A 88 -8.15 -15.12 9.25
N ALA A 89 -7.20 -15.88 9.79
CA ALA A 89 -7.45 -17.17 10.42
C ALA A 89 -8.38 -17.06 11.65
N ASN A 90 -8.36 -15.92 12.33
CA ASN A 90 -9.18 -15.66 13.53
C ASN A 90 -10.46 -14.88 13.23
N GLY A 91 -10.97 -14.93 11.99
CA GLY A 91 -12.20 -14.24 11.61
C GLY A 91 -12.07 -12.73 11.62
N TRP A 92 -10.88 -12.23 11.29
CA TRP A 92 -10.55 -10.80 11.28
C TRP A 92 -10.60 -10.15 12.65
N MET A 93 -10.23 -10.91 13.66
CA MET A 93 -10.06 -10.39 15.02
C MET A 93 -8.58 -10.24 15.34
N ARG A 94 -8.17 -9.05 15.79
CA ARG A 94 -6.81 -8.76 16.20
C ARG A 94 -6.54 -9.32 17.60
N THR A 95 -7.54 -9.19 18.48
CA THR A 95 -7.55 -9.77 19.82
C THR A 95 -8.91 -10.38 20.06
N LYS A 96 -9.16 -10.95 21.25
CA LYS A 96 -10.47 -11.50 21.60
C LYS A 96 -11.58 -10.47 21.58
N LYS A 97 -11.26 -9.20 21.80
CA LYS A 97 -12.23 -8.11 21.89
C LYS A 97 -12.17 -7.11 20.74
N ASP A 98 -11.00 -7.00 20.08
CA ASP A 98 -10.78 -5.96 19.09
C ASP A 98 -10.69 -6.52 17.69
N PRO A 99 -11.57 -6.10 16.78
CA PRO A 99 -11.46 -6.50 15.37
C PRO A 99 -10.24 -5.85 14.71
N ALA A 100 -9.72 -6.51 13.68
CA ALA A 100 -8.71 -5.92 12.82
C ALA A 100 -9.34 -4.81 12.00
N THR A 101 -8.60 -3.73 11.76
CA THR A 101 -9.06 -2.64 10.88
C THR A 101 -8.88 -3.01 9.42
N ASN A 102 -9.72 -2.47 8.54
CA ASN A 102 -9.65 -2.66 7.08
C ASN A 102 -9.63 -4.13 6.64
N PRO A 103 -10.50 -5.00 7.19
CA PRO A 103 -10.43 -6.43 6.87
C PRO A 103 -10.65 -6.72 5.39
N GLU A 104 -11.52 -5.98 4.71
CA GLU A 104 -11.77 -6.14 3.27
C GLU A 104 -10.53 -5.83 2.42
N LEU A 105 -9.72 -4.86 2.84
CA LEU A 105 -8.49 -4.51 2.15
C LEU A 105 -7.39 -5.55 2.40
N TRP A 106 -7.28 -6.03 3.64
CA TRP A 106 -6.32 -7.08 3.95
C TRP A 106 -6.64 -8.37 3.17
N GLU A 107 -7.92 -8.70 3.02
CA GLU A 107 -8.34 -9.87 2.23
C GLU A 107 -7.91 -9.71 0.76
N ARG A 108 -8.11 -8.53 0.18
CA ARG A 108 -7.66 -8.24 -1.18
C ARG A 108 -6.14 -8.36 -1.31
N LEU A 109 -5.40 -7.81 -0.35
CA LEU A 109 -3.93 -7.86 -0.38
C LEU A 109 -3.42 -9.29 -0.25
N LEU A 110 -3.95 -10.07 0.68
CA LEU A 110 -3.55 -11.46 0.86
C LEU A 110 -3.84 -12.29 -0.39
N SER A 111 -4.99 -12.06 -1.03
CA SER A 111 -5.34 -12.74 -2.29
C SER A 111 -4.34 -12.41 -3.40
N LEU A 112 -3.93 -11.15 -3.51
CA LEU A 112 -2.92 -10.74 -4.49
C LEU A 112 -1.55 -11.36 -4.20
N CYS A 113 -1.19 -11.49 -2.94
CA CYS A 113 0.06 -12.12 -2.53
C CYS A 113 0.07 -13.64 -2.75
N GLU A 114 -1.10 -14.25 -2.93
CA GLU A 114 -1.21 -15.65 -3.33
C GLU A 114 -0.96 -15.84 -4.83
N ILE A 115 -1.23 -14.80 -5.64
CA ILE A 115 -1.01 -14.80 -7.08
C ILE A 115 0.45 -14.50 -7.41
N HIS A 116 1.02 -13.50 -6.73
CA HIS A 116 2.39 -13.03 -6.95
C HIS A 116 3.31 -13.48 -5.83
N LYS A 117 4.60 -13.57 -6.11
CA LYS A 117 5.61 -13.82 -5.09
C LYS A 117 6.06 -12.45 -4.55
N VAL A 118 5.50 -12.06 -3.41
CA VAL A 118 5.67 -10.70 -2.88
C VAL A 118 6.52 -10.70 -1.63
N THR A 119 7.48 -9.78 -1.56
CA THR A 119 8.22 -9.48 -0.33
C THR A 119 8.00 -8.03 0.04
N PHE A 120 7.91 -7.76 1.34
CA PHE A 120 7.70 -6.41 1.87
C PHE A 120 8.96 -5.93 2.58
N HIS A 121 9.34 -4.69 2.31
CA HIS A 121 10.54 -4.06 2.87
C HIS A 121 10.16 -2.70 3.45
N TRP A 122 10.40 -2.53 4.73
CA TRP A 122 10.18 -1.23 5.35
C TRP A 122 11.34 -0.30 5.02
N VAL A 123 11.03 0.95 4.64
CA VAL A 123 12.00 2.00 4.40
C VAL A 123 11.64 3.19 5.28
N LYS A 124 12.65 3.92 5.73
CA LYS A 124 12.42 5.12 6.55
C LYS A 124 11.80 6.21 5.67
N GLY A 125 10.67 6.78 6.13
CA GLY A 125 10.01 7.89 5.44
C GLY A 125 10.89 9.13 5.43
N HIS A 126 10.71 9.98 4.41
CA HIS A 126 11.48 11.21 4.20
C HIS A 126 12.99 10.99 4.09
N ALA A 127 13.40 9.76 3.73
CA ALA A 127 14.80 9.45 3.45
C ALA A 127 15.17 9.99 2.06
N GLU A 128 16.46 9.87 1.71
CA GLU A 128 16.99 10.37 0.45
C GLU A 128 16.61 9.53 -0.77
N ASN A 129 15.48 8.83 -0.73
CA ASN A 129 15.03 7.98 -1.82
C ASN A 129 14.06 8.74 -2.74
N PRO A 130 14.47 9.03 -3.99
CA PRO A 130 13.62 9.77 -4.92
C PRO A 130 12.27 9.12 -5.21
N MET A 131 12.23 7.79 -5.26
CA MET A 131 10.99 7.05 -5.52
C MET A 131 9.99 7.20 -4.37
N ASN A 132 10.48 7.07 -3.14
CA ASN A 132 9.66 7.26 -1.95
C ASN A 132 9.13 8.70 -1.88
N ASN A 133 10.00 9.68 -2.15
CA ASN A 133 9.62 11.10 -2.18
C ASN A 133 8.56 11.39 -3.23
N ARG A 134 8.68 10.78 -4.41
CA ARG A 134 7.70 10.96 -5.48
C ARG A 134 6.34 10.37 -5.10
N CYS A 135 6.33 9.20 -4.45
CA CYS A 135 5.09 8.59 -3.95
C CYS A 135 4.41 9.50 -2.92
N ASP A 136 5.19 10.10 -2.02
CA ASP A 136 4.67 11.05 -1.04
C ASP A 136 4.03 12.28 -1.72
N GLU A 137 4.70 12.86 -2.71
CA GLU A 137 4.14 13.98 -3.48
C GLU A 137 2.80 13.63 -4.11
N MET A 138 2.69 12.47 -4.73
CA MET A 138 1.45 12.01 -5.37
C MET A 138 0.34 11.79 -4.33
N ALA A 139 0.68 11.19 -3.20
CA ALA A 139 -0.27 10.93 -2.13
C ALA A 139 -0.82 12.24 -1.54
N VAL A 140 0.05 13.20 -1.27
CA VAL A 140 -0.33 14.51 -0.73
C VAL A 140 -1.19 15.29 -1.73
N GLU A 141 -0.82 15.25 -3.01
CA GLU A 141 -1.58 15.91 -4.07
C GLU A 141 -3.00 15.35 -4.17
N LYS A 142 -3.15 14.04 -4.12
CA LYS A 142 -4.48 13.40 -4.15
C LYS A 142 -5.29 13.72 -2.89
N SER A 143 -4.67 13.72 -1.72
CA SER A 143 -5.32 14.12 -0.49
C SER A 143 -5.89 15.55 -0.60
N ARG A 144 -5.12 16.44 -1.20
CA ARG A 144 -5.52 17.83 -1.43
C ARG A 144 -6.71 17.94 -2.40
N GLU A 145 -6.66 17.18 -3.50
CA GLU A 145 -7.77 17.12 -4.48
C GLU A 145 -9.08 16.70 -3.81
N TYR A 146 -9.05 15.65 -3.01
CA TYR A 146 -10.24 15.14 -2.33
C TYR A 146 -10.75 16.08 -1.23
N ARG A 147 -9.85 16.84 -0.60
CA ARG A 147 -10.24 17.87 0.35
C ARG A 147 -11.02 19.01 -0.33
N GLU A 148 -10.59 19.42 -1.52
CA GLU A 148 -11.23 20.47 -2.29
C GLU A 148 -12.57 20.04 -2.88
N LYS A 149 -12.74 18.77 -3.20
CA LYS A 149 -13.98 18.19 -3.70
C LYS A 149 -15.04 18.00 -2.61
N GLY A 150 -14.58 17.79 -1.40
CA GLY A 150 -15.44 17.57 -0.25
C GLY A 150 -15.88 18.86 0.37
#